data_97e750d1dbc0794fdc39c4ffbe51bf66
#
_entry.id   97e750d1dbc0794fdc39c4ffbe51bf66
#
_cell.length_a   1.000
_cell.length_b   1.000
_cell.length_c   1.000
_cell.angle_alpha   90.00
_cell.angle_beta   90.00
_cell.angle_gamma   90.00
#
_symmetry.space_group_name_H-M   'P 1'
#
loop_
_entity.id
_entity.type
_entity.pdbx_description
1 polymer ?
#
loop_
_entity_poly.entity_id
_entity_poly.type
_entity_poly.pdbx_seq_one_letter_code
_entity_poly.pdbx_strand_id
1 'polypeptide(L)'
;MTHDGTNEGTNFDPWYDRYADRTAGLSASEVRALFAVASRPEVVSLAGGMPFVAGLPPALIAGAFERMMATQGSQALQYSSGQGIPALREQILEVMALEGIRASVDDVVVTTGSQHALELVTKLFINPGDVVLAEGPSYVTAMVVFNSFQADITHVPMDEHGLIPEALRQAISRLKAAGKTIKFLYTIPSFSNPAGVTLSWERRLEILEICRANDILVLEDNPYGLLYFDSPPPQAMRSVDENGVVYLGTFSKTLAPGFRVGWALAPHAIREKLILANEAAVLSPSSFGQLMISEYLATADWKGQINTFRDIYRERRDAMLAALAEYLPQLSWTVPNGGFYVWVTLPDHMDSKAMLPRAVKELVAYTPGTAFYADGSGRNNIRLSFCYPTPEFIREGIRRLSVVINGELDLLSTFSQTSPLATIPLKLGIASPPSNIG
;
A
#
# COMPACT_ATOMS: atom_id res chain seq x y z
N MET A 1 25.07 -19.29 -36.09
CA MET A 1 24.43 -18.06 -36.56
C MET A 1 24.69 -16.99 -35.53
N THR A 2 25.55 -16.08 -35.89
CA THR A 2 26.09 -15.00 -35.05
C THR A 2 25.01 -13.95 -34.83
N HIS A 3 24.62 -13.74 -33.57
CA HIS A 3 23.92 -12.53 -33.15
C HIS A 3 24.97 -11.48 -32.74
N ASP A 4 25.30 -10.63 -33.69
CA ASP A 4 25.98 -9.38 -33.47
C ASP A 4 24.89 -8.33 -33.13
N GLY A 5 24.84 -7.92 -31.88
CA GLY A 5 23.93 -6.91 -31.36
C GLY A 5 24.64 -6.11 -30.28
N THR A 6 25.38 -5.10 -30.73
CA THR A 6 26.02 -4.08 -29.89
C THR A 6 24.95 -3.38 -29.05
N ASN A 7 24.88 -3.74 -27.78
CA ASN A 7 24.09 -3.02 -26.78
C ASN A 7 25.05 -2.18 -25.94
N GLU A 8 25.32 -0.97 -26.40
CA GLU A 8 26.05 0.03 -25.63
C GLU A 8 25.19 0.46 -24.44
N GLY A 9 25.61 0.10 -23.21
CA GLY A 9 25.10 0.72 -21.99
C GLY A 9 24.48 -0.16 -20.92
N THR A 10 24.60 -1.48 -20.97
CA THR A 10 24.28 -2.32 -19.83
C THR A 10 25.53 -2.61 -19.01
N ASN A 11 25.59 -2.18 -17.75
CA ASN A 11 26.55 -2.70 -16.81
C ASN A 11 26.38 -4.23 -16.79
N PHE A 12 27.38 -4.95 -17.34
CA PHE A 12 27.39 -6.41 -17.31
C PHE A 12 27.43 -6.85 -15.85
N ASP A 13 26.38 -7.51 -15.39
CA ASP A 13 26.34 -8.09 -14.05
C ASP A 13 26.98 -9.48 -14.10
N PRO A 14 28.20 -9.67 -13.57
CA PRO A 14 28.89 -10.94 -13.61
C PRO A 14 28.24 -12.02 -12.74
N TRP A 15 27.25 -11.65 -11.92
CA TRP A 15 26.53 -12.55 -11.01
C TRP A 15 25.14 -12.94 -11.52
N TYR A 16 24.72 -12.43 -12.68
CA TYR A 16 23.35 -12.62 -13.21
C TYR A 16 22.90 -14.09 -13.18
N ASP A 17 23.75 -15.01 -13.61
CA ASP A 17 23.44 -16.47 -13.65
C ASP A 17 23.58 -17.16 -12.28
N ARG A 18 23.93 -16.41 -11.24
CA ARG A 18 24.11 -16.93 -9.88
C ARG A 18 23.01 -16.50 -8.92
N TYR A 19 22.16 -15.57 -9.31
CA TYR A 19 21.05 -15.16 -8.49
C TYR A 19 20.02 -16.28 -8.35
N ALA A 20 19.36 -16.32 -7.19
CA ALA A 20 18.21 -17.21 -6.99
C ALA A 20 17.04 -16.77 -7.87
N ASP A 21 16.22 -17.71 -8.38
CA ASP A 21 15.08 -17.42 -9.26
C ASP A 21 14.13 -16.35 -8.72
N ARG A 22 13.94 -16.32 -7.39
CA ARG A 22 13.09 -15.32 -6.73
C ARG A 22 13.57 -13.87 -6.91
N THR A 23 14.83 -13.64 -7.29
CA THR A 23 15.32 -12.28 -7.51
C THR A 23 14.77 -11.64 -8.78
N ALA A 24 14.27 -12.45 -9.73
CA ALA A 24 13.57 -11.96 -10.92
C ALA A 24 12.32 -11.09 -10.57
N GLY A 25 11.68 -11.36 -9.41
CA GLY A 25 10.57 -10.56 -8.90
C GLY A 25 10.99 -9.25 -8.20
N LEU A 26 12.29 -9.03 -7.97
CA LEU A 26 12.80 -7.83 -7.31
C LEU A 26 13.05 -6.73 -8.34
N SER A 27 12.06 -5.93 -8.64
CA SER A 27 12.17 -4.74 -9.49
C SER A 27 12.11 -3.47 -8.65
N ALA A 28 12.81 -2.40 -9.12
CA ALA A 28 12.66 -1.09 -8.51
C ALA A 28 11.21 -0.63 -8.68
N SER A 29 10.50 -0.38 -7.56
CA SER A 29 9.12 0.10 -7.65
C SER A 29 9.08 1.45 -8.37
N GLU A 30 8.03 1.66 -9.20
CA GLU A 30 7.77 2.94 -9.88
C GLU A 30 7.73 4.11 -8.89
N VAL A 31 7.22 3.85 -7.69
CA VAL A 31 7.19 4.82 -6.58
C VAL A 31 8.60 5.26 -6.17
N ARG A 32 9.59 4.37 -6.19
CA ARG A 32 10.97 4.72 -5.83
C ARG A 32 11.62 5.66 -6.85
N ALA A 33 11.37 5.45 -8.13
CA ALA A 33 11.87 6.37 -9.18
C ALA A 33 11.27 7.77 -9.02
N LEU A 34 10.02 7.86 -8.56
CA LEU A 34 9.35 9.13 -8.27
C LEU A 34 9.93 9.88 -7.07
N PHE A 35 10.48 9.19 -6.08
CA PHE A 35 11.08 9.87 -4.92
C PHE A 35 12.26 10.77 -5.30
N ALA A 36 13.06 10.40 -6.29
CA ALA A 36 14.19 11.22 -6.74
C ALA A 36 13.73 12.55 -7.37
N VAL A 37 12.56 12.57 -8.03
CA VAL A 37 11.96 13.78 -8.61
C VAL A 37 11.16 14.55 -7.56
N ALA A 38 10.40 13.84 -6.74
CA ALA A 38 9.56 14.40 -5.69
C ALA A 38 10.35 15.08 -4.55
N SER A 39 11.66 14.82 -4.45
CA SER A 39 12.55 15.47 -3.47
C SER A 39 13.01 16.88 -3.88
N ARG A 40 12.71 17.32 -5.11
CA ARG A 40 13.05 18.69 -5.56
C ARG A 40 12.11 19.70 -4.90
N PRO A 41 12.63 20.80 -4.31
CA PRO A 41 11.81 21.76 -3.57
C PRO A 41 10.69 22.42 -4.40
N GLU A 42 10.90 22.56 -5.71
CA GLU A 42 9.93 23.17 -6.64
C GLU A 42 8.79 22.24 -7.02
N VAL A 43 8.92 20.92 -6.80
CA VAL A 43 7.93 19.92 -7.14
C VAL A 43 6.94 19.73 -6.00
N VAL A 44 5.66 19.94 -6.27
CA VAL A 44 4.60 19.56 -5.32
C VAL A 44 4.40 18.05 -5.39
N SER A 45 4.84 17.35 -4.35
CA SER A 45 4.70 15.90 -4.30
C SER A 45 3.38 15.48 -3.65
N LEU A 46 2.46 14.97 -4.46
CA LEU A 46 1.25 14.26 -4.04
C LEU A 46 1.41 12.73 -4.17
N ALA A 47 2.66 12.25 -4.34
CA ALA A 47 2.95 10.83 -4.57
C ALA A 47 3.25 10.05 -3.29
N GLY A 48 3.98 10.64 -2.36
CA GLY A 48 4.52 9.96 -1.18
C GLY A 48 3.51 9.74 -0.07
N GLY A 49 3.63 8.62 0.67
CA GLY A 49 2.83 8.33 1.88
C GLY A 49 3.60 8.54 3.19
N MET A 50 4.47 9.54 3.24
CA MET A 50 5.26 9.85 4.43
C MET A 50 4.41 10.65 5.44
N PRO A 51 4.26 10.19 6.70
CA PRO A 51 3.52 10.93 7.71
C PRO A 51 4.18 12.27 8.03
N PHE A 52 3.38 13.21 8.50
CA PHE A 52 3.84 14.55 8.89
C PHE A 52 4.47 14.53 10.29
N VAL A 53 5.68 14.01 10.41
CA VAL A 53 6.40 13.90 11.69
C VAL A 53 6.75 15.25 12.33
N ALA A 54 6.73 16.36 11.56
CA ALA A 54 6.91 17.71 12.12
C ALA A 54 5.75 18.14 13.04
N GLY A 55 4.60 17.45 12.99
CA GLY A 55 3.51 17.63 13.93
C GLY A 55 3.74 16.93 15.29
N LEU A 56 4.83 16.17 15.45
CA LEU A 56 5.23 15.57 16.72
C LEU A 56 6.21 16.51 17.43
N PRO A 57 5.88 17.04 18.64
CA PRO A 57 6.76 17.95 19.35
C PRO A 57 8.10 17.29 19.70
N PRO A 58 9.25 17.83 19.26
CA PRO A 58 10.55 17.22 19.54
C PRO A 58 10.86 17.04 21.02
N ALA A 59 10.33 17.93 21.87
CA ALA A 59 10.51 17.87 23.33
C ALA A 59 9.92 16.58 23.96
N LEU A 60 8.83 16.03 23.40
CA LEU A 60 8.27 14.77 23.88
C LEU A 60 9.23 13.61 23.64
N ILE A 61 9.87 13.60 22.48
CA ILE A 61 10.84 12.55 22.11
C ILE A 61 12.13 12.72 22.91
N ALA A 62 12.63 13.96 23.07
CA ALA A 62 13.81 14.22 23.89
C ALA A 62 13.60 13.79 25.34
N GLY A 63 12.46 14.15 25.94
CA GLY A 63 12.14 13.75 27.33
C GLY A 63 12.00 12.25 27.51
N ALA A 64 11.38 11.54 26.57
CA ALA A 64 11.30 10.08 26.58
C ALA A 64 12.71 9.45 26.46
N PHE A 65 13.57 10.00 25.60
CA PHE A 65 14.94 9.54 25.45
C PHE A 65 15.75 9.70 26.73
N GLU A 66 15.71 10.87 27.37
CA GLU A 66 16.43 11.13 28.62
C GLU A 66 16.00 10.16 29.74
N ARG A 67 14.70 9.97 29.93
CA ARG A 67 14.18 9.04 30.93
C ARG A 67 14.57 7.60 30.65
N MET A 68 14.40 7.15 29.38
CA MET A 68 14.80 5.81 28.97
C MET A 68 16.28 5.56 29.24
N MET A 69 17.17 6.48 28.86
CA MET A 69 18.61 6.34 29.09
C MET A 69 18.97 6.33 30.57
N ALA A 70 18.31 7.15 31.39
CA ALA A 70 18.55 7.20 32.82
C ALA A 70 18.11 5.93 33.56
N THR A 71 17.04 5.28 33.12
CA THR A 71 16.42 4.14 33.83
C THR A 71 16.73 2.78 33.21
N GLN A 72 16.88 2.71 31.88
CA GLN A 72 16.99 1.47 31.10
C GLN A 72 18.10 1.53 30.04
N GLY A 73 19.06 2.46 30.15
CA GLY A 73 20.07 2.71 29.11
C GLY A 73 20.87 1.47 28.71
N SER A 74 21.29 0.64 29.67
CA SER A 74 22.01 -0.61 29.36
C SER A 74 21.13 -1.62 28.62
N GLN A 75 19.84 -1.72 28.93
CA GLN A 75 18.89 -2.59 28.26
C GLN A 75 18.60 -2.08 26.84
N ALA A 76 18.50 -0.76 26.66
CA ALA A 76 18.28 -0.13 25.37
C ALA A 76 19.40 -0.41 24.35
N LEU A 77 20.63 -0.60 24.86
CA LEU A 77 21.82 -0.87 24.04
C LEU A 77 22.17 -2.35 23.92
N GLN A 78 21.35 -3.25 24.48
CA GLN A 78 21.54 -4.69 24.43
C GLN A 78 20.50 -5.37 23.52
N TYR A 79 20.73 -6.59 23.12
CA TYR A 79 19.74 -7.45 22.46
C TYR A 79 18.53 -7.69 23.36
N SER A 80 17.36 -7.85 22.74
CA SER A 80 16.11 -8.25 23.41
C SER A 80 15.64 -9.63 22.95
N SER A 81 14.45 -10.06 23.39
CA SER A 81 13.79 -11.26 22.89
C SER A 81 13.36 -11.10 21.42
N GLY A 82 13.40 -12.16 20.64
CA GLY A 82 12.85 -12.22 19.30
C GLY A 82 11.34 -11.93 19.23
N GLN A 83 10.62 -12.10 20.34
CA GLN A 83 9.21 -11.74 20.46
C GLN A 83 8.99 -10.24 20.74
N GLY A 84 10.00 -9.56 21.29
CA GLY A 84 9.93 -8.16 21.72
C GLY A 84 9.81 -7.97 23.23
N ILE A 85 9.95 -6.72 23.68
CA ILE A 85 9.98 -6.34 25.09
C ILE A 85 8.58 -6.47 25.72
N PRO A 86 8.42 -7.14 26.88
CA PRO A 86 7.11 -7.38 27.49
C PRO A 86 6.29 -6.11 27.72
N ALA A 87 6.89 -5.06 28.29
CA ALA A 87 6.20 -3.80 28.55
C ALA A 87 5.61 -3.16 27.29
N LEU A 88 6.34 -3.21 26.16
CA LEU A 88 5.81 -2.70 24.89
C LEU A 88 4.69 -3.58 24.35
N ARG A 89 4.78 -4.91 24.51
CA ARG A 89 3.71 -5.82 24.09
C ARG A 89 2.39 -5.56 24.84
N GLU A 90 2.47 -5.27 26.14
CA GLU A 90 1.32 -4.87 26.96
C GLU A 90 0.72 -3.54 26.46
N GLN A 91 1.55 -2.54 26.20
CA GLN A 91 1.10 -1.25 25.66
C GLN A 91 0.52 -1.37 24.26
N ILE A 92 1.02 -2.28 23.42
CA ILE A 92 0.44 -2.59 22.10
C ILE A 92 -1.00 -3.12 22.25
N LEU A 93 -1.29 -3.94 23.26
CA LEU A 93 -2.66 -4.37 23.56
C LEU A 93 -3.59 -3.18 23.86
N GLU A 94 -3.11 -2.18 24.61
CA GLU A 94 -3.88 -0.96 24.88
C GLU A 94 -4.19 -0.17 23.58
N VAL A 95 -3.22 -0.12 22.67
CA VAL A 95 -3.41 0.51 21.35
C VAL A 95 -4.45 -0.26 20.54
N MET A 96 -4.33 -1.59 20.47
CA MET A 96 -5.25 -2.44 19.71
C MET A 96 -6.67 -2.50 20.32
N ALA A 97 -6.79 -2.28 21.63
CA ALA A 97 -8.10 -2.20 22.31
C ALA A 97 -8.96 -1.04 21.77
N LEU A 98 -8.35 0.03 21.23
CA LEU A 98 -9.07 1.13 20.58
C LEU A 98 -9.77 0.68 19.29
N GLU A 99 -9.37 -0.45 18.72
CA GLU A 99 -9.93 -1.05 17.51
C GLU A 99 -10.76 -2.32 17.81
N GLY A 100 -11.11 -2.51 19.09
CA GLY A 100 -11.95 -3.62 19.57
C GLY A 100 -11.21 -4.93 19.79
N ILE A 101 -9.89 -4.99 19.60
CA ILE A 101 -9.12 -6.23 19.76
C ILE A 101 -8.84 -6.48 21.25
N ARG A 102 -9.13 -7.70 21.70
CA ARG A 102 -8.74 -8.24 23.00
C ARG A 102 -7.92 -9.50 22.77
N ALA A 103 -6.72 -9.56 23.30
CA ALA A 103 -5.81 -10.68 23.08
C ALA A 103 -4.87 -10.88 24.28
N SER A 104 -4.15 -12.01 24.30
CA SER A 104 -3.06 -12.23 25.23
C SER A 104 -1.82 -11.43 24.81
N VAL A 105 -1.08 -10.92 25.79
CA VAL A 105 0.24 -10.31 25.56
C VAL A 105 1.21 -11.27 24.86
N ASP A 106 1.02 -12.57 25.10
CA ASP A 106 1.85 -13.59 24.49
C ASP A 106 1.60 -13.77 22.99
N ASP A 107 0.45 -13.34 22.45
CA ASP A 107 0.15 -13.45 21.03
C ASP A 107 0.74 -12.30 20.20
N VAL A 108 1.30 -11.27 20.85
CA VAL A 108 1.96 -10.12 20.20
C VAL A 108 3.42 -10.46 19.90
N VAL A 109 3.82 -10.30 18.65
CA VAL A 109 5.21 -10.38 18.18
C VAL A 109 5.63 -9.03 17.63
N VAL A 110 6.56 -8.35 18.28
CA VAL A 110 7.12 -7.07 17.80
C VAL A 110 8.04 -7.31 16.63
N THR A 111 7.95 -6.46 15.61
CA THR A 111 8.72 -6.55 14.38
C THR A 111 9.35 -5.22 13.99
N THR A 112 10.27 -5.23 13.03
CA THR A 112 10.90 -4.03 12.48
C THR A 112 9.95 -3.30 11.52
N GLY A 113 8.80 -2.85 12.04
CA GLY A 113 7.66 -2.30 11.29
C GLY A 113 6.73 -3.40 10.75
N SER A 114 5.49 -3.03 10.37
CA SER A 114 4.49 -3.98 9.84
C SER A 114 4.93 -4.64 8.53
N GLN A 115 5.75 -3.95 7.72
CA GLN A 115 6.30 -4.55 6.50
C GLN A 115 7.16 -5.78 6.78
N HIS A 116 7.95 -5.78 7.86
CA HIS A 116 8.69 -6.95 8.29
C HIS A 116 7.74 -8.07 8.76
N ALA A 117 6.69 -7.74 9.50
CA ALA A 117 5.66 -8.71 9.86
C ALA A 117 5.01 -9.35 8.62
N LEU A 118 4.70 -8.53 7.61
CA LEU A 118 4.16 -8.98 6.31
C LEU A 118 5.13 -9.96 5.62
N GLU A 119 6.42 -9.64 5.59
CA GLU A 119 7.45 -10.51 5.01
C GLU A 119 7.56 -11.83 5.76
N LEU A 120 7.55 -11.80 7.11
CA LEU A 120 7.61 -13.01 7.92
C LEU A 120 6.41 -13.93 7.68
N VAL A 121 5.18 -13.37 7.63
CA VAL A 121 3.98 -14.16 7.31
C VAL A 121 4.09 -14.76 5.91
N THR A 122 4.50 -13.95 4.92
CA THR A 122 4.68 -14.44 3.55
C THR A 122 5.70 -15.59 3.50
N LYS A 123 6.83 -15.44 4.17
CA LYS A 123 7.87 -16.48 4.29
C LYS A 123 7.36 -17.78 4.91
N LEU A 124 6.44 -17.71 5.86
CA LEU A 124 5.90 -18.89 6.55
C LEU A 124 4.88 -19.65 5.70
N PHE A 125 4.14 -18.97 4.84
CA PHE A 125 2.98 -19.57 4.18
C PHE A 125 3.16 -19.81 2.68
N ILE A 126 4.01 -19.05 1.98
CA ILE A 126 4.09 -19.07 0.53
C ILE A 126 5.20 -19.99 0.02
N ASN A 127 4.80 -20.94 -0.82
CA ASN A 127 5.68 -21.63 -1.76
C ASN A 127 5.54 -20.99 -3.16
N PRO A 128 6.53 -21.12 -4.04
CA PRO A 128 6.42 -20.63 -5.42
C PRO A 128 5.15 -21.12 -6.13
N GLY A 129 4.36 -20.19 -6.70
CA GLY A 129 3.10 -20.46 -7.38
C GLY A 129 1.86 -20.60 -6.49
N ASP A 130 2.01 -20.52 -5.16
CA ASP A 130 0.87 -20.38 -4.24
C ASP A 130 0.19 -19.02 -4.45
N VAL A 131 -1.13 -18.98 -4.25
CA VAL A 131 -1.93 -17.76 -4.50
C VAL A 131 -2.11 -16.93 -3.24
N VAL A 132 -1.87 -15.63 -3.39
CA VAL A 132 -2.32 -14.58 -2.48
C VAL A 132 -3.50 -13.87 -3.12
N LEU A 133 -4.64 -13.85 -2.43
CA LEU A 133 -5.74 -12.96 -2.77
C LEU A 133 -5.44 -11.57 -2.19
N ALA A 134 -5.63 -10.51 -2.96
CA ALA A 134 -5.42 -9.14 -2.50
C ALA A 134 -6.53 -8.23 -3.04
N GLU A 135 -6.84 -7.17 -2.32
CA GLU A 135 -7.71 -6.11 -2.83
C GLU A 135 -7.19 -5.57 -4.16
N GLY A 136 -8.08 -5.16 -5.03
CA GLY A 136 -7.73 -4.51 -6.30
C GLY A 136 -8.36 -3.12 -6.38
N PRO A 137 -7.56 -2.05 -6.16
CA PRO A 137 -6.10 -1.94 -5.99
C PRO A 137 -5.58 -2.31 -4.59
N SER A 138 -4.26 -2.58 -4.47
CA SER A 138 -3.62 -2.96 -3.21
C SER A 138 -2.29 -2.25 -2.96
N TYR A 139 -1.77 -2.36 -1.74
CA TYR A 139 -0.50 -1.73 -1.34
C TYR A 139 0.69 -2.27 -2.14
N VAL A 140 1.36 -1.35 -2.86
CA VAL A 140 2.46 -1.70 -3.78
C VAL A 140 3.57 -2.52 -3.12
N THR A 141 3.98 -2.17 -1.88
CA THR A 141 5.10 -2.87 -1.24
C THR A 141 4.69 -4.27 -0.76
N ALA A 142 3.42 -4.49 -0.43
CA ALA A 142 2.91 -5.84 -0.13
C ALA A 142 3.05 -6.75 -1.36
N MET A 143 2.69 -6.26 -2.54
CA MET A 143 2.85 -7.01 -3.79
C MET A 143 4.32 -7.31 -4.09
N VAL A 144 5.24 -6.37 -3.83
CA VAL A 144 6.68 -6.62 -3.97
C VAL A 144 7.15 -7.72 -3.02
N VAL A 145 6.66 -7.74 -1.77
CA VAL A 145 6.96 -8.81 -0.82
C VAL A 145 6.43 -10.15 -1.33
N PHE A 146 5.17 -10.24 -1.74
CA PHE A 146 4.58 -11.48 -2.26
C PHE A 146 5.32 -12.00 -3.49
N ASN A 147 5.64 -11.13 -4.44
CA ASN A 147 6.42 -11.47 -5.62
C ASN A 147 7.85 -11.96 -5.29
N SER A 148 8.47 -11.44 -4.22
CA SER A 148 9.79 -11.90 -3.79
C SER A 148 9.81 -13.34 -3.26
N PHE A 149 8.63 -13.86 -2.88
CA PHE A 149 8.41 -15.26 -2.55
C PHE A 149 7.75 -16.05 -3.69
N GLN A 150 7.68 -15.48 -4.89
CA GLN A 150 7.12 -16.10 -6.11
C GLN A 150 5.63 -16.48 -5.94
N ALA A 151 4.86 -15.71 -5.20
CA ALA A 151 3.42 -15.88 -5.08
C ALA A 151 2.70 -15.43 -6.37
N ASP A 152 1.64 -16.13 -6.74
CA ASP A 152 0.67 -15.67 -7.73
C ASP A 152 -0.32 -14.72 -7.04
N ILE A 153 -0.37 -13.45 -7.45
CA ILE A 153 -1.29 -12.46 -6.86
C ILE A 153 -2.57 -12.41 -7.70
N THR A 154 -3.70 -12.62 -7.05
CA THR A 154 -5.03 -12.45 -7.67
C THR A 154 -5.77 -11.32 -7.00
N HIS A 155 -6.05 -10.26 -7.76
CA HIS A 155 -6.83 -9.12 -7.27
C HIS A 155 -8.31 -9.45 -7.20
N VAL A 156 -8.94 -9.04 -6.08
CA VAL A 156 -10.38 -9.09 -5.88
C VAL A 156 -10.91 -7.66 -5.98
N PRO A 157 -11.87 -7.37 -6.86
CA PRO A 157 -12.42 -6.02 -7.04
C PRO A 157 -12.97 -5.40 -5.75
N MET A 158 -12.90 -4.07 -5.69
CA MET A 158 -13.43 -3.22 -4.64
C MET A 158 -14.43 -2.20 -5.21
N ASP A 159 -15.32 -1.72 -4.37
CA ASP A 159 -16.16 -0.54 -4.59
C ASP A 159 -16.01 0.47 -3.43
N GLU A 160 -16.92 1.42 -3.30
CA GLU A 160 -16.93 2.44 -2.24
C GLU A 160 -17.09 1.87 -0.82
N HIS A 161 -17.50 0.61 -0.69
CA HIS A 161 -17.64 -0.11 0.59
C HIS A 161 -16.52 -1.13 0.82
N GLY A 162 -15.47 -1.11 0.01
CA GLY A 162 -14.31 -2.01 0.09
C GLY A 162 -14.45 -3.26 -0.77
N LEU A 163 -13.69 -4.31 -0.44
CA LEU A 163 -13.66 -5.56 -1.16
C LEU A 163 -15.07 -6.16 -1.33
N ILE A 164 -15.40 -6.59 -2.57
CA ILE A 164 -16.70 -7.14 -2.93
C ILE A 164 -16.75 -8.64 -2.58
N PRO A 165 -17.59 -9.08 -1.62
CA PRO A 165 -17.61 -10.48 -1.16
C PRO A 165 -17.96 -11.48 -2.26
N GLU A 166 -18.88 -11.12 -3.16
CA GLU A 166 -19.24 -12.01 -4.27
C GLU A 166 -18.08 -12.20 -5.26
N ALA A 167 -17.31 -11.15 -5.53
CA ALA A 167 -16.11 -11.26 -6.34
C ALA A 167 -15.04 -12.16 -5.68
N LEU A 168 -14.94 -12.11 -4.34
CA LEU A 168 -14.09 -13.03 -3.57
C LEU A 168 -14.52 -14.49 -3.75
N ARG A 169 -15.82 -14.81 -3.64
CA ARG A 169 -16.35 -16.15 -3.88
C ARG A 169 -16.02 -16.66 -5.28
N GLN A 170 -16.23 -15.82 -6.28
CA GLN A 170 -15.94 -16.13 -7.68
C GLN A 170 -14.44 -16.38 -7.90
N ALA A 171 -13.57 -15.55 -7.34
CA ALA A 171 -12.12 -15.72 -7.41
C ALA A 171 -11.67 -17.04 -6.78
N ILE A 172 -12.16 -17.36 -5.57
CA ILE A 172 -11.86 -18.62 -4.87
C ILE A 172 -12.33 -19.83 -5.70
N SER A 173 -13.57 -19.80 -6.19
CA SER A 173 -14.13 -20.89 -7.00
C SER A 173 -13.31 -21.14 -8.25
N ARG A 174 -12.96 -20.10 -9.00
CA ARG A 174 -12.13 -20.17 -10.21
C ARG A 174 -10.75 -20.73 -9.92
N LEU A 175 -10.09 -20.28 -8.86
CA LEU A 175 -8.74 -20.72 -8.49
C LEU A 175 -8.74 -22.17 -8.03
N LYS A 176 -9.72 -22.60 -7.22
CA LYS A 176 -9.86 -24.02 -6.82
C LYS A 176 -10.12 -24.93 -8.01
N ALA A 177 -10.98 -24.52 -8.96
CA ALA A 177 -11.22 -25.26 -10.19
C ALA A 177 -9.97 -25.39 -11.07
N ALA A 178 -9.06 -24.40 -11.01
CA ALA A 178 -7.75 -24.45 -11.67
C ALA A 178 -6.68 -25.22 -10.88
N GLY A 179 -7.01 -25.85 -9.76
CA GLY A 179 -6.09 -26.61 -8.92
C GLY A 179 -5.06 -25.74 -8.18
N LYS A 180 -5.31 -24.44 -8.02
CA LYS A 180 -4.41 -23.51 -7.34
C LYS A 180 -4.60 -23.58 -5.83
N THR A 181 -3.50 -23.45 -5.10
CA THR A 181 -3.47 -23.37 -3.63
C THR A 181 -3.54 -21.92 -3.18
N ILE A 182 -4.63 -21.54 -2.51
CA ILE A 182 -4.81 -20.20 -1.94
C ILE A 182 -4.32 -20.24 -0.49
N LYS A 183 -3.43 -19.32 -0.11
CA LYS A 183 -2.83 -19.29 1.25
C LYS A 183 -3.50 -18.30 2.15
N PHE A 184 -3.63 -17.06 1.70
CA PHE A 184 -4.28 -16.02 2.49
C PHE A 184 -4.90 -14.94 1.63
N LEU A 185 -5.82 -14.20 2.25
CA LEU A 185 -6.34 -12.92 1.75
C LEU A 185 -5.60 -11.79 2.47
N TYR A 186 -4.95 -10.91 1.71
CA TYR A 186 -4.37 -9.66 2.20
C TYR A 186 -5.37 -8.51 2.01
N THR A 187 -5.66 -7.78 3.08
CA THR A 187 -6.61 -6.65 3.07
C THR A 187 -6.15 -5.52 4.00
N ILE A 188 -6.47 -4.27 3.60
CA ILE A 188 -6.32 -3.06 4.43
C ILE A 188 -7.74 -2.51 4.68
N PRO A 189 -8.45 -3.04 5.69
CA PRO A 189 -9.89 -2.81 5.82
C PRO A 189 -10.26 -1.39 6.28
N SER A 190 -9.31 -0.59 6.76
CA SER A 190 -9.56 0.78 7.24
C SER A 190 -8.69 1.77 6.45
N PHE A 191 -9.36 2.67 5.68
CA PHE A 191 -8.70 3.73 4.91
C PHE A 191 -7.61 3.20 3.98
N SER A 192 -7.95 2.24 3.16
CA SER A 192 -7.03 1.42 2.36
C SER A 192 -6.00 2.25 1.58
N ASN A 193 -4.83 1.71 1.39
CA ASN A 193 -3.82 2.24 0.49
C ASN A 193 -3.83 1.38 -0.79
N PRO A 194 -4.25 1.92 -1.94
CA PRO A 194 -4.28 3.36 -2.29
C PRO A 194 -5.67 4.03 -2.25
N ALA A 195 -6.77 3.29 -2.09
CA ALA A 195 -8.10 3.77 -2.44
C ALA A 195 -8.73 4.70 -1.38
N GLY A 196 -8.23 4.73 -0.14
CA GLY A 196 -8.82 5.50 0.95
C GLY A 196 -10.18 4.97 1.41
N VAL A 197 -10.61 3.82 0.90
CA VAL A 197 -11.90 3.19 1.18
C VAL A 197 -11.84 2.43 2.51
N THR A 198 -12.97 2.35 3.20
CA THR A 198 -13.12 1.56 4.43
C THR A 198 -14.09 0.42 4.18
N LEU A 199 -13.67 -0.80 4.47
CA LEU A 199 -14.49 -2.00 4.40
C LEU A 199 -15.59 -1.93 5.46
N SER A 200 -16.87 -2.03 5.04
CA SER A 200 -18.00 -1.96 5.95
C SER A 200 -18.03 -3.13 6.93
N TRP A 201 -18.74 -2.95 8.06
CA TRP A 201 -18.81 -3.99 9.09
C TRP A 201 -19.44 -5.29 8.56
N GLU A 202 -20.50 -5.18 7.82
CA GLU A 202 -21.22 -6.32 7.23
C GLU A 202 -20.30 -7.11 6.30
N ARG A 203 -19.51 -6.41 5.47
CA ARG A 203 -18.54 -7.05 4.57
C ARG A 203 -17.38 -7.68 5.33
N ARG A 204 -16.92 -7.09 6.44
CA ARG A 204 -15.88 -7.72 7.29
C ARG A 204 -16.34 -9.08 7.77
N LEU A 205 -17.58 -9.18 8.27
CA LEU A 205 -18.15 -10.44 8.74
C LEU A 205 -18.32 -11.45 7.60
N GLU A 206 -18.88 -11.02 6.48
CA GLU A 206 -19.09 -11.89 5.32
C GLU A 206 -17.78 -12.43 4.73
N ILE A 207 -16.75 -11.58 4.63
CA ILE A 207 -15.42 -12.00 4.16
C ILE A 207 -14.79 -13.00 5.12
N LEU A 208 -14.91 -12.81 6.43
CA LEU A 208 -14.44 -13.79 7.43
C LEU A 208 -15.14 -15.14 7.27
N GLU A 209 -16.44 -15.15 7.05
CA GLU A 209 -17.21 -16.39 6.80
C GLU A 209 -16.73 -17.09 5.52
N ILE A 210 -16.53 -16.35 4.42
CA ILE A 210 -16.03 -16.88 3.15
C ILE A 210 -14.64 -17.48 3.35
N CYS A 211 -13.73 -16.76 4.00
CA CYS A 211 -12.36 -17.23 4.22
C CYS A 211 -12.32 -18.46 5.12
N ARG A 212 -13.09 -18.48 6.21
CA ARG A 212 -13.21 -19.64 7.12
C ARG A 212 -13.76 -20.87 6.40
N ALA A 213 -14.81 -20.71 5.60
CA ALA A 213 -15.40 -21.82 4.84
C ALA A 213 -14.46 -22.42 3.77
N ASN A 214 -13.37 -21.74 3.47
CA ASN A 214 -12.41 -22.12 2.43
C ASN A 214 -11.00 -22.40 2.95
N ASP A 215 -10.79 -22.39 4.27
CA ASP A 215 -9.49 -22.54 4.95
C ASP A 215 -8.45 -21.51 4.49
N ILE A 216 -8.89 -20.26 4.28
CA ILE A 216 -8.06 -19.14 3.85
C ILE A 216 -7.79 -18.25 5.05
N LEU A 217 -6.53 -18.05 5.39
CA LEU A 217 -6.10 -17.09 6.42
C LEU A 217 -6.37 -15.66 5.95
N VAL A 218 -6.78 -14.76 6.85
CA VAL A 218 -6.87 -13.34 6.56
C VAL A 218 -5.64 -12.63 7.15
N LEU A 219 -4.94 -11.88 6.32
CA LEU A 219 -3.85 -11.00 6.73
C LEU A 219 -4.37 -9.56 6.73
N GLU A 220 -4.77 -9.09 7.92
CA GLU A 220 -5.33 -7.76 8.14
C GLU A 220 -4.20 -6.77 8.42
N ASP A 221 -3.88 -5.90 7.47
CA ASP A 221 -2.89 -4.83 7.63
C ASP A 221 -3.60 -3.52 8.00
N ASN A 222 -3.31 -2.98 9.17
CA ASN A 222 -4.04 -1.84 9.70
C ASN A 222 -3.12 -0.69 10.18
N PRO A 223 -2.47 0.02 9.25
CA PRO A 223 -1.62 1.15 9.60
C PRO A 223 -2.40 2.45 9.88
N TYR A 224 -3.67 2.55 9.48
CA TYR A 224 -4.43 3.81 9.47
C TYR A 224 -5.65 3.83 10.39
N GLY A 225 -6.06 2.73 10.99
CA GLY A 225 -7.32 2.63 11.74
C GLY A 225 -7.53 3.70 12.81
N LEU A 226 -6.45 4.15 13.44
CA LEU A 226 -6.49 5.25 14.42
C LEU A 226 -6.46 6.65 13.80
N LEU A 227 -6.29 6.80 12.49
CA LEU A 227 -6.18 8.09 11.79
C LEU A 227 -7.48 8.43 11.04
N TYR A 228 -8.61 8.27 11.72
CA TYR A 228 -9.93 8.67 11.22
C TYR A 228 -10.21 10.17 11.46
N PHE A 229 -11.14 10.75 10.69
CA PHE A 229 -11.45 12.18 10.76
C PHE A 229 -12.74 12.46 11.51
N ASP A 230 -13.85 11.90 11.08
CA ASP A 230 -15.17 12.23 11.63
C ASP A 230 -15.69 11.15 12.59
N SER A 231 -15.46 9.88 12.26
CA SER A 231 -15.87 8.74 13.07
C SER A 231 -14.87 7.59 12.96
N PRO A 232 -14.70 6.78 14.03
CA PRO A 232 -13.85 5.61 13.97
C PRO A 232 -14.37 4.62 12.92
N PRO A 233 -13.45 3.88 12.25
CA PRO A 233 -13.85 2.78 11.35
C PRO A 233 -14.51 1.64 12.16
N PRO A 234 -15.16 0.68 11.49
CA PRO A 234 -15.59 -0.55 12.13
C PRO A 234 -14.43 -1.25 12.86
N GLN A 235 -14.74 -2.03 13.88
CA GLN A 235 -13.74 -2.80 14.62
C GLN A 235 -12.91 -3.71 13.70
N ALA A 236 -11.67 -3.98 14.09
CA ALA A 236 -10.78 -4.86 13.34
C ALA A 236 -11.38 -6.26 13.13
N MET A 237 -11.10 -6.89 12.01
CA MET A 237 -11.55 -8.26 11.71
C MET A 237 -10.98 -9.25 12.73
N ARG A 238 -9.76 -9.01 13.21
CA ARG A 238 -9.11 -9.76 14.29
C ARG A 238 -9.93 -9.76 15.59
N SER A 239 -10.74 -8.75 15.86
CA SER A 239 -11.61 -8.70 17.06
C SER A 239 -12.72 -9.74 17.03
N VAL A 240 -13.06 -10.26 15.84
CA VAL A 240 -14.15 -11.25 15.61
C VAL A 240 -13.57 -12.66 15.44
N ASP A 241 -12.43 -12.80 14.79
CA ASP A 241 -11.84 -14.10 14.48
C ASP A 241 -10.36 -14.14 14.88
N GLU A 242 -10.11 -14.65 16.09
CA GLU A 242 -8.74 -14.79 16.65
C GLU A 242 -7.93 -15.93 16.00
N ASN A 243 -8.57 -16.89 15.36
CA ASN A 243 -7.90 -18.05 14.76
C ASN A 243 -7.73 -17.95 13.25
N GLY A 244 -8.59 -17.18 12.58
CA GLY A 244 -8.56 -17.01 11.12
C GLY A 244 -7.86 -15.73 10.65
N VAL A 245 -7.44 -14.84 11.57
CA VAL A 245 -6.86 -13.54 11.23
C VAL A 245 -5.49 -13.36 11.85
N VAL A 246 -4.49 -12.97 11.06
CA VAL A 246 -3.24 -12.35 11.50
C VAL A 246 -3.38 -10.85 11.29
N TYR A 247 -3.30 -10.09 12.39
CA TYR A 247 -3.37 -8.63 12.37
C TYR A 247 -1.96 -8.03 12.39
N LEU A 248 -1.73 -7.05 11.51
CA LEU A 248 -0.47 -6.29 11.42
C LEU A 248 -0.71 -4.84 11.84
N GLY A 249 0.08 -4.37 12.79
CA GLY A 249 0.03 -3.00 13.27
C GLY A 249 1.40 -2.31 13.22
N THR A 250 1.39 -0.98 13.31
CA THR A 250 2.63 -0.19 13.24
C THR A 250 2.50 1.16 13.93
N PHE A 251 3.58 1.64 14.54
CA PHE A 251 3.69 3.03 15.00
C PHE A 251 4.15 4.00 13.91
N SER A 252 4.42 3.50 12.70
CA SER A 252 4.96 4.34 11.60
C SER A 252 4.03 5.47 11.18
N LYS A 253 2.71 5.33 11.36
CA LYS A 253 1.72 6.32 10.92
C LYS A 253 1.14 7.14 12.07
N THR A 254 1.11 6.58 13.27
CA THR A 254 0.55 7.20 14.47
C THR A 254 1.60 7.88 15.37
N LEU A 255 2.90 7.58 15.15
CA LEU A 255 4.01 8.22 15.87
C LEU A 255 5.08 8.69 14.85
N ALA A 256 6.00 7.81 14.49
CA ALA A 256 7.05 8.13 13.53
C ALA A 256 7.63 6.88 12.86
N PRO A 257 7.83 6.88 11.53
CA PRO A 257 8.35 5.73 10.80
C PRO A 257 9.82 5.43 11.10
N GLY A 258 10.59 6.41 11.59
CA GLY A 258 12.02 6.27 11.89
C GLY A 258 12.33 5.29 13.01
N PHE A 259 11.40 5.01 13.93
CA PHE A 259 11.58 4.04 15.00
C PHE A 259 11.60 2.59 14.51
N ARG A 260 11.01 2.32 13.35
CA ARG A 260 10.93 0.97 12.78
C ARG A 260 10.33 -0.06 13.75
N VAL A 261 9.23 0.27 14.39
CA VAL A 261 8.48 -0.63 15.27
C VAL A 261 7.08 -0.86 14.75
N GLY A 262 6.74 -2.13 14.60
CA GLY A 262 5.42 -2.65 14.30
C GLY A 262 5.22 -3.98 15.01
N TRP A 263 4.13 -4.66 14.75
CA TRP A 263 3.83 -5.95 15.36
C TRP A 263 2.92 -6.80 14.48
N ALA A 264 2.95 -8.09 14.75
CA ALA A 264 1.93 -9.04 14.36
C ALA A 264 1.20 -9.52 15.60
N LEU A 265 -0.13 -9.57 15.55
CA LEU A 265 -0.97 -10.32 16.48
C LEU A 265 -1.47 -11.55 15.74
N ALA A 266 -0.97 -12.73 16.11
CA ALA A 266 -1.21 -13.96 15.37
C ALA A 266 -1.94 -15.00 16.24
N PRO A 267 -2.67 -15.94 15.63
CA PRO A 267 -3.12 -17.15 16.31
C PRO A 267 -1.96 -17.88 16.99
N HIS A 268 -2.22 -18.47 18.15
CA HIS A 268 -1.20 -19.14 18.94
C HIS A 268 -0.34 -20.14 18.15
N ALA A 269 -0.96 -20.91 17.26
CA ALA A 269 -0.26 -21.88 16.41
C ALA A 269 0.74 -21.23 15.42
N ILE A 270 0.47 -20.00 14.98
CA ILE A 270 1.31 -19.26 14.03
C ILE A 270 2.41 -18.48 14.77
N ARG A 271 2.11 -17.98 15.95
CA ARG A 271 2.98 -17.13 16.77
C ARG A 271 4.39 -17.69 16.94
N GLU A 272 4.51 -18.96 17.34
CA GLU A 272 5.83 -19.57 17.58
C GLU A 272 6.68 -19.59 16.31
N LYS A 273 6.08 -19.89 15.18
CA LYS A 273 6.78 -19.84 13.90
C LYS A 273 7.19 -18.42 13.51
N LEU A 274 6.34 -17.42 13.83
CA LEU A 274 6.68 -16.01 13.62
C LEU A 274 7.86 -15.58 14.48
N ILE A 275 7.93 -15.98 15.75
CA ILE A 275 9.06 -15.67 16.64
C ILE A 275 10.35 -16.27 16.06
N LEU A 276 10.35 -17.55 15.70
CA LEU A 276 11.51 -18.21 15.12
C LEU A 276 11.95 -17.58 13.79
N ALA A 277 10.99 -17.18 12.93
CA ALA A 277 11.28 -16.51 11.67
C ALA A 277 11.86 -15.10 11.90
N ASN A 278 11.37 -14.39 12.94
CA ASN A 278 11.85 -13.08 13.35
C ASN A 278 13.31 -13.16 13.86
N GLU A 279 13.59 -14.14 14.73
CA GLU A 279 14.93 -14.42 15.24
C GLU A 279 15.90 -14.78 14.11
N ALA A 280 15.48 -15.61 13.16
CA ALA A 280 16.29 -15.96 12.00
C ALA A 280 16.56 -14.77 11.06
N ALA A 281 15.68 -13.77 11.03
CA ALA A 281 15.81 -12.60 10.16
C ALA A 281 16.66 -11.48 10.77
N VAL A 282 16.42 -11.14 12.05
CA VAL A 282 17.00 -9.95 12.68
C VAL A 282 17.56 -10.21 14.09
N LEU A 283 17.56 -11.45 14.57
CA LEU A 283 17.90 -11.89 15.93
C LEU A 283 16.90 -11.34 16.96
N SER A 284 16.80 -10.03 17.06
CA SER A 284 15.76 -9.32 17.83
C SER A 284 15.47 -7.97 17.19
N PRO A 285 14.21 -7.46 17.26
CA PRO A 285 13.92 -6.09 16.88
C PRO A 285 14.69 -5.12 17.78
N SER A 286 14.97 -3.92 17.29
CA SER A 286 15.73 -2.88 18.01
C SER A 286 15.19 -2.65 19.43
N SER A 287 15.97 -3.00 20.45
CA SER A 287 15.65 -2.73 21.87
C SER A 287 15.51 -1.23 22.11
N PHE A 288 16.39 -0.42 21.50
CA PHE A 288 16.34 1.02 21.58
C PHE A 288 15.01 1.57 21.06
N GLY A 289 14.58 1.18 19.85
CA GLY A 289 13.32 1.63 19.28
C GLY A 289 12.11 1.22 20.11
N GLN A 290 12.12 -0.02 20.62
CA GLN A 290 11.06 -0.54 21.47
C GLN A 290 10.94 0.22 22.79
N LEU A 291 12.05 0.41 23.52
CA LEU A 291 12.05 1.14 24.80
C LEU A 291 11.73 2.63 24.63
N MET A 292 12.17 3.26 23.55
CA MET A 292 11.79 4.64 23.21
C MET A 292 10.28 4.79 23.06
N ILE A 293 9.63 3.88 22.33
CA ILE A 293 8.17 3.92 22.15
C ILE A 293 7.49 3.57 23.47
N SER A 294 7.97 2.57 24.20
CA SER A 294 7.40 2.22 25.50
C SER A 294 7.44 3.39 26.49
N GLU A 295 8.55 4.09 26.56
CA GLU A 295 8.68 5.26 27.43
C GLU A 295 7.77 6.43 26.96
N TYR A 296 7.67 6.64 25.65
CA TYR A 296 6.74 7.62 25.09
C TYR A 296 5.28 7.28 25.42
N LEU A 297 4.84 6.04 25.24
CA LEU A 297 3.47 5.61 25.52
C LEU A 297 3.14 5.70 27.02
N ALA A 298 4.13 5.46 27.90
CA ALA A 298 3.96 5.53 29.34
C ALA A 298 3.87 6.96 29.88
N THR A 299 4.50 7.94 29.21
CA THR A 299 4.71 9.27 29.81
C THR A 299 4.08 10.44 29.02
N ALA A 300 3.77 10.23 27.74
CA ALA A 300 3.19 11.26 26.89
C ALA A 300 1.67 11.05 26.71
N ASP A 301 0.96 12.15 26.44
CA ASP A 301 -0.43 12.07 25.94
C ASP A 301 -0.45 11.67 24.47
N TRP A 302 -0.10 10.40 24.21
CA TRP A 302 -0.06 9.89 22.85
C TRP A 302 -1.43 9.85 22.17
N LYS A 303 -2.53 9.74 22.93
CA LYS A 303 -3.91 9.80 22.38
C LYS A 303 -4.23 11.22 21.90
N GLY A 304 -3.87 12.23 22.68
CA GLY A 304 -3.98 13.62 22.25
C GLY A 304 -3.11 13.94 21.04
N GLN A 305 -1.92 13.35 20.95
CA GLN A 305 -1.06 13.49 19.77
C GLN A 305 -1.70 12.87 18.51
N ILE A 306 -2.36 11.71 18.62
CA ILE A 306 -3.12 11.12 17.50
C ILE A 306 -4.26 12.05 17.07
N ASN A 307 -4.97 12.68 18.01
CA ASN A 307 -6.02 13.66 17.69
C ASN A 307 -5.45 14.86 16.93
N THR A 308 -4.28 15.36 17.34
CA THR A 308 -3.58 16.42 16.60
C THR A 308 -3.28 16.00 15.14
N PHE A 309 -2.82 14.78 14.92
CA PHE A 309 -2.60 14.26 13.57
C PHE A 309 -3.91 14.13 12.78
N ARG A 310 -5.00 13.68 13.40
CA ARG A 310 -6.33 13.62 12.77
C ARG A 310 -6.79 14.98 12.28
N ASP A 311 -6.63 16.02 13.09
CA ASP A 311 -7.03 17.38 12.72
C ASP A 311 -6.20 17.91 11.54
N ILE A 312 -4.86 17.75 11.58
CA ILE A 312 -3.98 18.12 10.49
C ILE A 312 -4.32 17.41 9.19
N TYR A 313 -4.56 16.09 9.24
CA TYR A 313 -4.86 15.32 8.03
C TYR A 313 -6.27 15.56 7.52
N ARG A 314 -7.24 15.85 8.39
CA ARG A 314 -8.59 16.27 7.99
C ARG A 314 -8.53 17.55 7.18
N GLU A 315 -7.86 18.60 7.69
CA GLU A 315 -7.69 19.87 6.99
C GLU A 315 -7.08 19.70 5.60
N ARG A 316 -6.05 18.86 5.50
CA ARG A 316 -5.38 18.57 4.22
C ARG A 316 -6.25 17.76 3.26
N ARG A 317 -7.01 16.76 3.77
CA ARG A 317 -8.00 16.02 2.98
C ARG A 317 -9.03 16.98 2.41
N ASP A 318 -9.57 17.88 3.23
CA ASP A 318 -10.60 18.85 2.83
C ASP A 318 -10.07 19.81 1.76
N ALA A 319 -8.83 20.29 1.91
CA ALA A 319 -8.17 21.12 0.90
C ALA A 319 -8.01 20.37 -0.44
N MET A 320 -7.65 19.08 -0.41
CA MET A 320 -7.51 18.25 -1.61
C MET A 320 -8.86 18.04 -2.31
N LEU A 321 -9.90 17.69 -1.56
CA LEU A 321 -11.24 17.47 -2.12
C LEU A 321 -11.83 18.76 -2.70
N ALA A 322 -11.65 19.90 -2.01
CA ALA A 322 -12.07 21.21 -2.51
C ALA A 322 -11.34 21.59 -3.80
N ALA A 323 -10.02 21.36 -3.87
CA ALA A 323 -9.24 21.65 -5.07
C ALA A 323 -9.62 20.73 -6.25
N LEU A 324 -9.88 19.44 -6.00
CA LEU A 324 -10.38 18.52 -7.04
C LEU A 324 -11.73 18.98 -7.58
N ALA A 325 -12.66 19.36 -6.70
CA ALA A 325 -13.97 19.86 -7.10
C ALA A 325 -13.89 21.18 -7.91
N GLU A 326 -12.92 22.04 -7.60
CA GLU A 326 -12.72 23.30 -8.29
C GLU A 326 -12.05 23.14 -9.67
N TYR A 327 -10.95 22.37 -9.73
CA TYR A 327 -10.10 22.32 -10.93
C TYR A 327 -10.37 21.13 -11.85
N LEU A 328 -10.98 20.05 -11.34
CA LEU A 328 -11.21 18.79 -12.07
C LEU A 328 -12.62 18.21 -11.82
N PRO A 329 -13.71 19.03 -11.86
CA PRO A 329 -15.06 18.58 -11.51
C PRO A 329 -15.60 17.46 -12.40
N GLN A 330 -14.99 17.22 -13.57
CA GLN A 330 -15.36 16.18 -14.52
C GLN A 330 -14.86 14.79 -14.16
N LEU A 331 -13.96 14.68 -13.17
CA LEU A 331 -13.42 13.40 -12.72
C LEU A 331 -14.20 12.84 -11.52
N SER A 332 -14.00 11.58 -11.23
CA SER A 332 -14.47 10.94 -10.00
C SER A 332 -13.30 10.59 -9.08
N TRP A 333 -13.56 10.63 -7.76
CA TRP A 333 -12.58 10.30 -6.74
C TRP A 333 -13.23 9.76 -5.48
N THR A 334 -12.44 9.04 -4.68
CA THR A 334 -12.88 8.59 -3.35
C THR A 334 -12.86 9.72 -2.33
N VAL A 335 -13.77 9.65 -1.34
CA VAL A 335 -13.85 10.60 -0.22
C VAL A 335 -13.47 9.87 1.07
N PRO A 336 -12.20 9.86 1.45
CA PRO A 336 -11.73 9.10 2.62
C PRO A 336 -12.13 9.78 3.93
N ASN A 337 -12.59 8.97 4.90
CA ASN A 337 -12.83 9.42 6.29
C ASN A 337 -11.64 9.16 7.21
N GLY A 338 -10.46 9.00 6.66
CA GLY A 338 -9.20 8.75 7.38
C GLY A 338 -8.06 8.39 6.44
N GLY A 339 -6.92 8.03 7.01
CA GLY A 339 -5.73 7.66 6.23
C GLY A 339 -5.08 8.83 5.51
N PHE A 340 -4.51 8.57 4.33
CA PHE A 340 -3.58 9.49 3.66
C PHE A 340 -3.89 9.76 2.19
N TYR A 341 -4.87 9.08 1.57
CA TYR A 341 -4.97 8.99 0.13
C TYR A 341 -6.35 9.26 -0.42
N VAL A 342 -6.36 9.87 -1.60
CA VAL A 342 -7.51 9.96 -2.51
C VAL A 342 -7.17 9.19 -3.77
N TRP A 343 -8.10 8.36 -4.24
CA TRP A 343 -8.01 7.63 -5.49
C TRP A 343 -8.86 8.31 -6.54
N VAL A 344 -8.23 8.77 -7.60
CA VAL A 344 -8.91 9.50 -8.69
C VAL A 344 -9.00 8.61 -9.91
N THR A 345 -10.17 8.61 -10.55
CA THR A 345 -10.41 7.89 -11.81
C THR A 345 -10.46 8.89 -12.96
N LEU A 346 -9.59 8.67 -13.91
CA LEU A 346 -9.52 9.39 -15.20
C LEU A 346 -10.43 8.68 -16.22
N PRO A 347 -10.79 9.32 -17.32
CA PRO A 347 -11.45 8.65 -18.44
C PRO A 347 -10.67 7.41 -18.92
N ASP A 348 -11.39 6.36 -19.37
CA ASP A 348 -10.84 5.02 -19.66
C ASP A 348 -9.69 4.99 -20.68
N HIS A 349 -9.67 5.96 -21.59
CA HIS A 349 -8.64 6.08 -22.64
C HIS A 349 -7.36 6.78 -22.17
N MET A 350 -7.31 7.30 -20.95
CA MET A 350 -6.13 7.96 -20.40
C MET A 350 -5.20 6.95 -19.72
N ASP A 351 -3.89 7.19 -19.82
CA ASP A 351 -2.85 6.40 -19.17
C ASP A 351 -2.06 7.27 -18.20
N SER A 352 -2.32 7.05 -16.91
CA SER A 352 -1.70 7.80 -15.82
C SER A 352 -0.17 7.66 -15.77
N LYS A 353 0.37 6.50 -16.21
CA LYS A 353 1.81 6.28 -16.28
C LYS A 353 2.44 7.06 -17.42
N ALA A 354 1.81 7.05 -18.60
CA ALA A 354 2.27 7.81 -19.77
C ALA A 354 2.17 9.34 -19.55
N MET A 355 1.23 9.78 -18.70
CA MET A 355 1.03 11.20 -18.35
C MET A 355 2.07 11.74 -17.36
N LEU A 356 2.68 10.87 -16.53
CA LEU A 356 3.53 11.28 -15.42
C LEU A 356 4.73 12.17 -15.79
N PRO A 357 5.47 11.96 -16.91
CA PRO A 357 6.55 12.86 -17.30
C PRO A 357 6.07 14.31 -17.56
N ARG A 358 4.84 14.49 -18.06
CA ARG A 358 4.24 15.82 -18.25
C ARG A 358 3.86 16.47 -16.93
N ALA A 359 3.31 15.71 -15.99
CA ALA A 359 3.04 16.19 -14.64
C ALA A 359 4.32 16.66 -13.93
N VAL A 360 5.41 15.89 -14.05
CA VAL A 360 6.73 16.28 -13.51
C VAL A 360 7.26 17.56 -14.16
N LYS A 361 7.04 17.77 -15.45
CA LYS A 361 7.40 19.01 -16.14
C LYS A 361 6.59 20.21 -15.60
N GLU A 362 5.33 20.00 -15.25
CA GLU A 362 4.47 20.99 -14.57
C GLU A 362 4.72 21.04 -13.05
N LEU A 363 5.82 20.43 -12.57
CA LEU A 363 6.27 20.45 -11.17
C LEU A 363 5.25 19.88 -10.19
N VAL A 364 4.53 18.84 -10.59
CA VAL A 364 3.65 18.04 -9.71
C VAL A 364 3.92 16.56 -9.90
N ALA A 365 3.90 15.79 -8.81
CA ALA A 365 4.10 14.34 -8.83
C ALA A 365 2.94 13.62 -8.14
N TYR A 366 2.45 12.53 -8.74
CA TYR A 366 1.45 11.60 -8.23
C TYR A 366 1.93 10.16 -8.40
N THR A 367 1.20 9.18 -7.87
CA THR A 367 1.51 7.77 -8.14
C THR A 367 0.51 7.21 -9.16
N PRO A 368 0.98 6.68 -10.31
CA PRO A 368 0.12 6.02 -11.29
C PRO A 368 -0.60 4.81 -10.70
N GLY A 369 -1.82 4.57 -11.15
CA GLY A 369 -2.66 3.48 -10.65
C GLY A 369 -2.09 2.09 -10.94
N THR A 370 -1.34 1.93 -12.03
CA THR A 370 -0.69 0.66 -12.41
C THR A 370 0.27 0.13 -11.34
N ALA A 371 0.82 1.01 -10.50
CA ALA A 371 1.70 0.60 -9.39
C ALA A 371 0.97 -0.23 -8.30
N PHE A 372 -0.36 -0.20 -8.27
CA PHE A 372 -1.19 -0.83 -7.23
C PHE A 372 -1.90 -2.10 -7.71
N TYR A 373 -1.49 -2.62 -8.86
CA TYR A 373 -1.99 -3.86 -9.45
C TYR A 373 -0.84 -4.72 -9.95
N ALA A 374 -0.85 -6.00 -9.61
CA ALA A 374 0.16 -6.95 -10.05
C ALA A 374 0.02 -7.32 -11.54
N ASP A 375 -1.18 -7.14 -12.11
CA ASP A 375 -1.53 -7.46 -13.50
C ASP A 375 -1.46 -6.26 -14.46
N GLY A 376 -1.01 -5.09 -13.97
CA GLY A 376 -0.93 -3.86 -14.76
C GLY A 376 -2.26 -3.13 -15.00
N SER A 377 -3.33 -3.54 -14.32
CA SER A 377 -4.61 -2.81 -14.28
C SER A 377 -4.46 -1.40 -13.69
N GLY A 378 -5.51 -0.59 -13.67
CA GLY A 378 -5.50 0.75 -13.06
C GLY A 378 -4.80 1.82 -13.90
N ARG A 379 -4.72 1.65 -15.23
CA ARG A 379 -4.06 2.62 -16.15
C ARG A 379 -4.69 4.00 -16.09
N ASN A 380 -6.01 4.07 -15.94
CA ASN A 380 -6.77 5.31 -15.84
C ASN A 380 -6.98 5.78 -14.41
N ASN A 381 -6.14 5.34 -13.46
CA ASN A 381 -6.24 5.77 -12.08
C ASN A 381 -4.96 6.48 -11.61
N ILE A 382 -5.12 7.36 -10.62
CA ILE A 382 -4.01 7.98 -9.92
C ILE A 382 -4.28 7.98 -8.41
N ARG A 383 -3.23 7.76 -7.62
CA ARG A 383 -3.28 7.98 -6.18
C ARG A 383 -2.69 9.34 -5.84
N LEU A 384 -3.44 10.14 -5.10
CA LEU A 384 -3.01 11.42 -4.52
C LEU A 384 -2.86 11.28 -3.02
N SER A 385 -1.76 11.78 -2.48
CA SER A 385 -1.48 11.79 -1.04
C SER A 385 -1.60 13.21 -0.50
N PHE A 386 -2.36 13.37 0.59
CA PHE A 386 -2.52 14.63 1.30
C PHE A 386 -1.74 14.69 2.62
N CYS A 387 -1.01 13.63 3.00
CA CYS A 387 -0.45 13.52 4.34
C CYS A 387 0.75 14.46 4.62
N TYR A 388 1.51 14.85 3.61
CA TYR A 388 2.74 15.62 3.81
C TYR A 388 2.62 17.11 3.44
N PRO A 389 2.12 17.53 2.24
CA PRO A 389 2.10 18.92 1.84
C PRO A 389 1.05 19.72 2.64
N THR A 390 1.28 21.05 2.75
CA THR A 390 0.30 21.96 3.37
C THR A 390 -0.94 22.14 2.49
N PRO A 391 -2.07 22.65 3.03
CA PRO A 391 -3.27 22.91 2.23
C PRO A 391 -3.01 23.76 0.98
N GLU A 392 -2.14 24.79 1.08
CA GLU A 392 -1.78 25.66 -0.05
C GLU A 392 -1.01 24.90 -1.13
N PHE A 393 -0.04 24.07 -0.73
CA PHE A 393 0.70 23.23 -1.67
C PHE A 393 -0.18 22.15 -2.30
N ILE A 394 -1.13 21.58 -1.54
CA ILE A 394 -2.12 20.64 -2.09
C ILE A 394 -2.94 21.32 -3.19
N ARG A 395 -3.50 22.50 -2.91
CA ARG A 395 -4.28 23.26 -3.89
C ARG A 395 -3.47 23.58 -5.14
N GLU A 396 -2.23 24.06 -4.99
CA GLU A 396 -1.34 24.34 -6.11
C GLU A 396 -0.97 23.07 -6.90
N GLY A 397 -0.74 21.95 -6.22
CA GLY A 397 -0.46 20.67 -6.86
C GLY A 397 -1.64 20.20 -7.72
N ILE A 398 -2.87 20.29 -7.22
CA ILE A 398 -4.07 19.94 -7.98
C ILE A 398 -4.29 20.91 -9.16
N ARG A 399 -4.04 22.21 -8.97
CA ARG A 399 -4.07 23.19 -10.08
C ARG A 399 -3.07 22.85 -11.18
N ARG A 400 -1.81 22.48 -10.85
CA ARG A 400 -0.82 22.04 -11.84
C ARG A 400 -1.24 20.74 -12.53
N LEU A 401 -1.75 19.79 -11.76
CA LEU A 401 -2.25 18.52 -12.29
C LEU A 401 -3.41 18.73 -13.26
N SER A 402 -4.30 19.70 -12.99
CA SER A 402 -5.43 20.01 -13.88
C SER A 402 -4.99 20.53 -15.23
N VAL A 403 -3.89 21.29 -15.32
CA VAL A 403 -3.31 21.73 -16.59
C VAL A 403 -2.93 20.53 -17.45
N VAL A 404 -2.29 19.53 -16.84
CA VAL A 404 -1.87 18.30 -17.55
C VAL A 404 -3.10 17.50 -18.01
N ILE A 405 -4.04 17.24 -17.09
CA ILE A 405 -5.22 16.41 -17.39
C ILE A 405 -6.09 17.08 -18.46
N ASN A 406 -6.38 18.38 -18.33
CA ASN A 406 -7.18 19.09 -19.32
C ASN A 406 -6.48 19.15 -20.69
N GLY A 407 -5.15 19.34 -20.72
CA GLY A 407 -4.38 19.27 -21.95
C GLY A 407 -4.47 17.90 -22.65
N GLU A 408 -4.51 16.80 -21.90
CA GLU A 408 -4.75 15.47 -22.48
C GLU A 408 -6.17 15.32 -23.04
N LEU A 409 -7.17 15.80 -22.30
CA LEU A 409 -8.58 15.77 -22.74
C LEU A 409 -8.79 16.57 -24.02
N ASP A 410 -8.17 17.75 -24.13
CA ASP A 410 -8.24 18.60 -25.32
C ASP A 410 -7.59 17.93 -26.53
N LEU A 411 -6.42 17.33 -26.37
CA LEU A 411 -5.76 16.55 -27.42
C LEU A 411 -6.65 15.41 -27.93
N LEU A 412 -7.22 14.63 -27.02
CA LEU A 412 -8.10 13.51 -27.37
C LEU A 412 -9.38 13.97 -28.06
N SER A 413 -9.97 15.08 -27.63
CA SER A 413 -11.14 15.69 -28.31
C SER A 413 -10.82 16.12 -29.74
N THR A 414 -9.63 16.68 -29.96
CA THR A 414 -9.15 17.11 -31.29
C THR A 414 -8.97 15.93 -32.24
N PHE A 415 -8.35 14.83 -31.76
CA PHE A 415 -8.16 13.62 -32.57
C PHE A 415 -9.46 12.87 -32.84
N SER A 416 -10.42 12.86 -31.93
CA SER A 416 -11.73 12.24 -32.16
C SER A 416 -12.61 13.03 -33.16
N GLN A 417 -12.44 14.36 -33.26
CA GLN A 417 -13.13 15.20 -34.25
C GLN A 417 -12.48 15.15 -35.63
N THR A 418 -11.19 14.81 -35.74
CA THR A 418 -10.44 14.76 -36.99
C THR A 418 -10.40 13.38 -37.66
N SER A 419 -11.15 12.38 -37.17
CA SER A 419 -11.29 11.05 -37.80
C SER A 419 -12.66 10.87 -38.50
N PRO A 420 -12.91 11.48 -39.66
CA PRO A 420 -13.68 10.76 -40.65
C PRO A 420 -12.66 9.87 -41.38
N LEU A 421 -12.58 8.61 -41.00
CA LEU A 421 -12.08 7.59 -41.93
C LEU A 421 -13.02 7.61 -43.13
N ALA A 422 -12.71 8.53 -44.08
CA ALA A 422 -13.17 8.40 -45.42
C ALA A 422 -12.76 7.00 -45.89
N THR A 423 -13.70 6.14 -46.05
CA THR A 423 -13.59 4.88 -46.74
C THR A 423 -13.02 5.19 -48.11
N ILE A 424 -11.72 5.08 -48.29
CA ILE A 424 -11.10 5.01 -49.60
C ILE A 424 -11.51 3.62 -50.12
N PRO A 425 -12.36 3.54 -51.18
CA PRO A 425 -12.65 2.25 -51.75
C PRO A 425 -11.37 1.78 -52.46
N LEU A 426 -10.71 0.77 -51.88
CA LEU A 426 -9.68 0.00 -52.58
C LEU A 426 -10.34 -0.67 -53.79
N LYS A 427 -10.27 -0.02 -54.97
CA LYS A 427 -10.46 -0.67 -56.24
C LYS A 427 -9.26 -1.61 -56.45
N LEU A 428 -9.37 -2.85 -55.97
CA LEU A 428 -8.53 -3.95 -56.41
C LEU A 428 -8.88 -4.22 -57.91
N GLY A 429 -8.08 -3.63 -58.81
CA GLY A 429 -8.05 -4.02 -60.20
C GLY A 429 -7.46 -5.43 -60.32
N ILE A 430 -8.32 -6.44 -60.36
CA ILE A 430 -7.91 -7.79 -60.75
C ILE A 430 -7.75 -7.77 -62.27
N ALA A 431 -6.49 -7.70 -62.75
CA ALA A 431 -6.16 -7.97 -64.13
C ALA A 431 -6.34 -9.47 -64.41
N SER A 432 -7.23 -9.81 -65.30
CA SER A 432 -7.41 -11.18 -65.84
C SER A 432 -6.16 -11.60 -66.62
N PRO A 433 -5.70 -12.89 -66.45
CA PRO A 433 -4.57 -13.38 -67.24
C PRO A 433 -5.00 -13.59 -68.71
N PRO A 434 -4.08 -13.42 -69.70
CA PRO A 434 -4.38 -13.61 -71.12
C PRO A 434 -4.61 -15.09 -71.41
N SER A 435 -5.69 -15.37 -72.16
CA SER A 435 -5.97 -16.67 -72.78
C SER A 435 -4.94 -16.96 -73.86
N ASN A 436 -4.14 -18.01 -73.68
CA ASN A 436 -3.35 -18.60 -74.77
C ASN A 436 -4.16 -19.72 -75.39
N ILE A 437 -4.48 -19.49 -76.68
CA ILE A 437 -4.88 -20.50 -77.62
C ILE A 437 -3.62 -20.94 -78.37
N GLY A 438 -3.35 -22.23 -78.46
CA GLY A 438 -2.31 -22.83 -79.21
C GLY A 438 -2.02 -24.25 -78.71
#